data_09cc6d7c38f28a4505f5d8717ed8cb3d
#
_entry.id   09cc6d7c38f28a4505f5d8717ed8cb3d
#
_cell.length_a   1.000
_cell.length_b   1.000
_cell.length_c   1.000
_cell.angle_alpha   90.00
_cell.angle_beta   90.00
_cell.angle_gamma   90.00
#
_symmetry.space_group_name_H-M   'P 1'
#
loop_
_entity.id
_entity.type
_entity.pdbx_description
1 polymer ?
#
loop_
_entity_poly.entity_id
_entity_poly.type
_entity_poly.pdbx_seq_one_letter_code
_entity_poly.pdbx_strand_id
1 'polypeptide(L)'
;DSVDALHHVKPDAVLGTITNTALGFSIDFGMFTPIISILFIVACTNIINLIDGLDGLSGGICSIFFITIGIIGFYQGRAGSLVMILTFIMLGSTLGFLLHNFYPAKIFAGDCATFLGFIIAVITLLEFKGAALTSFFVPVMILGIPILDTLFAIIRRLLKKEPPFKADKEHLHHQLLGMNFSQRNTVLIIYSINILFALASILYTIKDPILGKIIYIVLFIIVLWFVLHTSIISESTQKRTKKIEEKIPLLKRKRKKSKK
;
A
#
# COMPACT_ATOMS: atom_id res chain seq x y z
N ASP A 1 -16.15 23.02 35.06
CA ASP A 1 -14.92 22.17 35.06
C ASP A 1 -14.80 21.25 33.84
N SER A 2 -15.86 20.97 33.10
CA SER A 2 -15.80 20.15 31.86
C SER A 2 -15.68 21.00 30.57
N VAL A 3 -15.84 22.31 30.67
CA VAL A 3 -15.74 23.22 29.50
C VAL A 3 -14.29 23.66 29.26
N ASP A 4 -13.49 23.72 30.31
CA ASP A 4 -12.05 24.11 30.24
C ASP A 4 -11.18 23.03 29.57
N ALA A 5 -11.65 21.77 29.54
CA ALA A 5 -10.95 20.67 28.85
C ALA A 5 -10.99 20.78 27.32
N LEU A 6 -11.94 21.53 26.78
CA LEU A 6 -12.08 21.75 25.33
C LEU A 6 -11.21 22.88 24.79
N HIS A 7 -10.75 23.80 25.66
CA HIS A 7 -9.87 24.91 25.26
C HIS A 7 -8.38 24.54 25.20
N HIS A 8 -7.99 23.36 25.64
CA HIS A 8 -6.61 22.87 25.54
C HIS A 8 -6.37 21.85 24.40
N VAL A 9 -7.30 21.70 23.45
CA VAL A 9 -6.95 21.09 22.18
C VAL A 9 -6.07 22.09 21.43
N LYS A 10 -4.76 22.02 21.71
CA LYS A 10 -3.78 22.72 20.89
C LYS A 10 -4.03 22.36 19.45
N PRO A 11 -4.01 23.32 18.51
CA PRO A 11 -4.14 23.08 17.09
C PRO A 11 -2.97 22.26 16.48
N ASP A 12 -2.08 21.72 17.33
CA ASP A 12 -0.87 20.96 16.97
C ASP A 12 -1.16 19.54 16.47
N ALA A 13 -2.38 19.28 16.06
CA ALA A 13 -2.90 17.95 15.81
C ALA A 13 -2.71 17.43 14.38
N VAL A 14 -1.88 18.04 13.60
CA VAL A 14 -1.57 17.68 12.22
C VAL A 14 -0.06 17.54 12.11
N LEU A 15 0.53 16.84 11.18
CA LEU A 15 1.97 16.57 10.99
C LEU A 15 2.91 17.78 11.30
N GLY A 16 2.81 18.35 12.53
CA GLY A 16 3.42 19.63 12.88
C GLY A 16 4.93 19.58 13.00
N THR A 17 5.45 18.54 13.63
CA THR A 17 6.88 18.47 13.90
C THR A 17 7.38 17.04 13.69
N ILE A 18 8.34 16.86 12.81
CA ILE A 18 9.05 15.60 12.65
C ILE A 18 10.36 15.69 13.41
N THR A 19 10.47 14.96 14.53
CA THR A 19 11.70 14.89 15.33
C THR A 19 12.45 13.59 15.06
N ASN A 20 13.74 13.68 14.79
CA ASN A 20 14.64 12.52 14.77
C ASN A 20 15.56 12.57 15.97
N THR A 21 15.20 11.85 17.03
CA THR A 21 15.98 11.78 18.27
C THR A 21 17.36 11.14 18.08
N ALA A 22 17.53 10.28 17.07
CA ALA A 22 18.82 9.63 16.82
C ALA A 22 19.81 10.54 16.08
N LEU A 23 19.33 11.50 15.29
CA LEU A 23 20.15 12.45 14.55
C LEU A 23 20.09 13.86 15.12
N GLY A 24 19.33 14.08 16.19
CA GLY A 24 19.26 15.33 16.92
C GLY A 24 18.63 16.50 16.16
N PHE A 25 17.86 16.26 15.10
CA PHE A 25 17.16 17.32 14.37
C PHE A 25 15.63 17.19 14.47
N SER A 26 14.96 18.33 14.49
CA SER A 26 13.51 18.45 14.40
C SER A 26 13.16 19.30 13.18
N ILE A 27 12.27 18.81 12.34
CA ILE A 27 11.69 19.59 11.25
C ILE A 27 10.29 19.97 11.68
N ASP A 28 10.06 21.27 11.87
CA ASP A 28 8.74 21.81 12.10
C ASP A 28 8.19 22.33 10.77
N PHE A 29 7.09 21.77 10.32
CA PHE A 29 6.44 22.22 9.11
C PHE A 29 5.58 23.48 9.31
N GLY A 30 5.33 23.87 10.55
CA GLY A 30 4.61 25.09 10.89
C GLY A 30 3.34 25.26 10.06
N MET A 31 3.26 26.37 9.34
CA MET A 31 2.12 26.71 8.48
C MET A 31 1.93 25.78 7.25
N PHE A 32 2.93 24.99 6.87
CA PHE A 32 2.82 24.00 5.76
C PHE A 32 2.20 22.68 6.20
N THR A 33 2.02 22.45 7.49
CA THR A 33 1.44 21.25 8.06
C THR A 33 0.10 20.85 7.45
N PRO A 34 -0.89 21.74 7.26
CA PRO A 34 -2.16 21.38 6.62
C PRO A 34 -1.96 20.92 5.17
N ILE A 35 -1.08 21.57 4.43
CA ILE A 35 -0.81 21.23 3.02
C ILE A 35 -0.22 19.82 2.93
N ILE A 36 0.78 19.51 3.77
CA ILE A 36 1.42 18.18 3.82
C ILE A 36 0.41 17.11 4.22
N SER A 37 -0.47 17.41 5.17
CA SER A 37 -1.52 16.48 5.60
C SER A 37 -2.53 16.20 4.48
N ILE A 38 -2.96 17.21 3.75
CA ILE A 38 -3.84 17.07 2.59
C ILE A 38 -3.15 16.21 1.52
N LEU A 39 -1.90 16.50 1.20
CA LEU A 39 -1.14 15.70 0.22
C LEU A 39 -1.00 14.25 0.66
N PHE A 40 -0.77 14.00 1.96
CA PHE A 40 -0.70 12.65 2.50
C PHE A 40 -2.04 11.91 2.39
N ILE A 41 -3.15 12.55 2.73
CA ILE A 41 -4.50 11.99 2.59
C ILE A 41 -4.78 11.64 1.13
N VAL A 42 -4.52 12.58 0.21
CA VAL A 42 -4.71 12.38 -1.23
C VAL A 42 -3.83 11.23 -1.73
N ALA A 43 -2.58 11.15 -1.28
CA ALA A 43 -1.67 10.06 -1.66
C ALA A 43 -2.20 8.70 -1.19
N CYS A 44 -2.54 8.53 0.07
CA CYS A 44 -3.08 7.28 0.61
C CYS A 44 -4.38 6.86 -0.10
N THR A 45 -5.28 7.82 -0.32
CA THR A 45 -6.54 7.63 -1.02
C THR A 45 -6.31 7.06 -2.43
N ASN A 46 -5.40 7.67 -3.18
CA ASN A 46 -5.08 7.22 -4.54
C ASN A 46 -4.31 5.89 -4.55
N ILE A 47 -3.37 5.67 -3.61
CA ILE A 47 -2.60 4.43 -3.51
C ILE A 47 -3.54 3.24 -3.32
N ILE A 48 -4.48 3.30 -2.38
CA ILE A 48 -5.41 2.20 -2.12
C ILE A 48 -6.39 2.02 -3.28
N ASN A 49 -6.85 3.09 -3.92
CA ASN A 49 -7.68 3.00 -5.11
C ASN A 49 -6.95 2.33 -6.28
N LEU A 50 -5.69 2.68 -6.53
CA LEU A 50 -4.88 2.10 -7.61
C LEU A 50 -4.58 0.62 -7.39
N ILE A 51 -4.49 0.15 -6.15
CA ILE A 51 -4.22 -1.25 -5.84
C ILE A 51 -5.47 -2.13 -5.94
N ASP A 52 -6.66 -1.54 -6.01
CA ASP A 52 -7.96 -2.25 -6.15
C ASP A 52 -8.17 -2.80 -7.57
N GLY A 53 -7.17 -3.49 -8.09
CA GLY A 53 -7.18 -4.07 -9.44
C GLY A 53 -7.54 -5.56 -9.49
N LEU A 54 -7.62 -6.25 -8.34
CA LEU A 54 -7.95 -7.68 -8.25
C LEU A 54 -8.92 -7.95 -7.10
N ASP A 55 -9.77 -8.96 -7.29
CA ASP A 55 -10.71 -9.42 -6.26
C ASP A 55 -10.00 -9.68 -4.93
N GLY A 56 -10.45 -9.01 -3.88
CA GLY A 56 -9.94 -9.12 -2.52
C GLY A 56 -8.68 -8.32 -2.21
N LEU A 57 -7.98 -7.77 -3.19
CA LEU A 57 -6.63 -7.23 -2.98
C LEU A 57 -6.64 -6.02 -2.03
N SER A 58 -7.42 -5.00 -2.33
CA SER A 58 -7.51 -3.78 -1.49
C SER A 58 -8.06 -4.08 -0.10
N GLY A 59 -9.17 -4.82 -0.03
CA GLY A 59 -9.79 -5.21 1.23
C GLY A 59 -8.86 -6.00 2.15
N GLY A 60 -8.08 -6.94 1.59
CA GLY A 60 -7.13 -7.72 2.39
C GLY A 60 -5.94 -6.90 2.89
N ILE A 61 -5.35 -6.06 2.06
CA ILE A 61 -4.26 -5.15 2.47
C ILE A 61 -4.73 -4.19 3.56
N CYS A 62 -5.92 -3.60 3.40
CA CYS A 62 -6.50 -2.72 4.43
C CYS A 62 -6.79 -3.48 5.72
N SER A 63 -7.26 -4.75 5.65
CA SER A 63 -7.46 -5.59 6.84
C SER A 63 -6.14 -5.86 7.56
N ILE A 64 -5.06 -6.18 6.84
CA ILE A 64 -3.72 -6.35 7.42
C ILE A 64 -3.27 -5.06 8.12
N PHE A 65 -3.49 -3.90 7.50
CA PHE A 65 -3.19 -2.60 8.11
C PHE A 65 -3.95 -2.42 9.43
N PHE A 66 -5.28 -2.58 9.43
CA PHE A 66 -6.09 -2.38 10.63
C PHE A 66 -5.75 -3.38 11.74
N ILE A 67 -5.48 -4.66 11.42
CA ILE A 67 -5.00 -5.65 12.39
C ILE A 67 -3.69 -5.18 13.02
N THR A 68 -2.75 -4.72 12.21
CA THR A 68 -1.42 -4.29 12.67
C THR A 68 -1.51 -3.09 13.61
N ILE A 69 -2.26 -2.06 13.22
CA ILE A 69 -2.51 -0.88 14.07
C ILE A 69 -3.24 -1.28 15.35
N GLY A 70 -4.22 -2.19 15.25
CA GLY A 70 -4.93 -2.72 16.41
C GLY A 70 -4.00 -3.42 17.41
N ILE A 71 -3.09 -4.29 16.95
CA ILE A 71 -2.09 -4.95 17.80
C ILE A 71 -1.16 -3.94 18.47
N ILE A 72 -0.64 -2.99 17.68
CA ILE A 72 0.29 -1.96 18.19
C ILE A 72 -0.41 -1.10 19.24
N GLY A 73 -1.61 -0.58 18.96
CA GLY A 73 -2.35 0.27 19.88
C GLY A 73 -2.79 -0.45 21.15
N PHE A 74 -3.16 -1.73 21.05
CA PHE A 74 -3.48 -2.56 22.21
C PHE A 74 -2.26 -2.75 23.10
N TYR A 75 -1.10 -3.07 22.53
CA TYR A 75 0.15 -3.23 23.28
C TYR A 75 0.60 -1.94 23.95
N GLN A 76 0.33 -0.79 23.33
CA GLN A 76 0.62 0.53 23.90
C GLN A 76 -0.40 1.00 24.96
N GLY A 77 -1.37 0.17 25.34
CA GLY A 77 -2.39 0.50 26.34
C GLY A 77 -3.44 1.52 25.88
N ARG A 78 -3.61 1.72 24.57
CA ARG A 78 -4.53 2.71 23.98
C ARG A 78 -5.90 2.16 23.63
N ALA A 79 -6.33 1.04 24.23
CA ALA A 79 -7.54 0.30 23.87
C ALA A 79 -8.84 1.14 23.80
N GLY A 80 -8.96 2.17 24.62
CA GLY A 80 -10.12 3.09 24.65
C GLY A 80 -9.99 4.35 23.77
N SER A 81 -8.92 4.49 23.01
CA SER A 81 -8.73 5.67 22.16
C SER A 81 -9.68 5.68 20.95
N LEU A 82 -10.04 6.87 20.47
CA LEU A 82 -10.85 7.03 19.26
C LEU A 82 -10.23 6.30 18.07
N VAL A 83 -8.90 6.33 17.95
CA VAL A 83 -8.17 5.64 16.88
C VAL A 83 -8.40 4.14 16.93
N MET A 84 -8.34 3.52 18.13
CA MET A 84 -8.59 2.09 18.29
C MET A 84 -10.03 1.71 17.97
N ILE A 85 -10.99 2.52 18.39
CA ILE A 85 -12.41 2.31 18.07
C ILE A 85 -12.61 2.35 16.56
N LEU A 86 -12.10 3.37 15.87
CA LEU A 86 -12.17 3.48 14.40
C LEU A 86 -11.47 2.30 13.72
N THR A 87 -10.28 1.91 14.21
CA THR A 87 -9.51 0.79 13.66
C THR A 87 -10.31 -0.51 13.70
N PHE A 88 -10.96 -0.84 14.83
CA PHE A 88 -11.73 -2.07 14.95
C PHE A 88 -13.06 -2.04 14.19
N ILE A 89 -13.73 -0.89 14.13
CA ILE A 89 -14.92 -0.71 13.28
C ILE A 89 -14.55 -0.96 11.83
N MET A 90 -13.47 -0.34 11.34
CA MET A 90 -13.02 -0.50 9.97
C MET A 90 -12.51 -1.90 9.67
N LEU A 91 -11.84 -2.55 10.63
CA LEU A 91 -11.44 -3.95 10.51
C LEU A 91 -12.65 -4.86 10.33
N GLY A 92 -13.65 -4.75 11.19
CA GLY A 92 -14.88 -5.56 11.10
C GLY A 92 -15.62 -5.35 9.77
N SER A 93 -15.78 -4.09 9.35
CA SER A 93 -16.41 -3.74 8.07
C SER A 93 -15.63 -4.29 6.88
N THR A 94 -14.31 -4.13 6.88
CA THR A 94 -13.44 -4.58 5.78
C THR A 94 -13.37 -6.09 5.69
N LEU A 95 -13.33 -6.81 6.82
CA LEU A 95 -13.37 -8.27 6.85
C LEU A 95 -14.73 -8.80 6.36
N GLY A 96 -15.84 -8.18 6.78
CA GLY A 96 -17.17 -8.52 6.29
C GLY A 96 -17.30 -8.34 4.77
N PHE A 97 -16.78 -7.23 4.25
CA PHE A 97 -16.69 -6.98 2.80
C PHE A 97 -15.83 -8.03 2.11
N LEU A 98 -14.64 -8.36 2.66
CA LEU A 98 -13.69 -9.29 2.08
C LEU A 98 -14.26 -10.70 1.88
N LEU A 99 -15.15 -11.17 2.77
CA LEU A 99 -15.84 -12.46 2.63
C LEU A 99 -16.63 -12.57 1.31
N HIS A 100 -17.09 -11.43 0.76
CA HIS A 100 -17.85 -11.38 -0.49
C HIS A 100 -17.04 -10.86 -1.68
N ASN A 101 -15.92 -10.19 -1.42
CA ASN A 101 -15.03 -9.63 -2.43
C ASN A 101 -13.85 -10.54 -2.74
N PHE A 102 -13.53 -11.57 -1.91
CA PHE A 102 -12.46 -12.51 -2.22
C PHE A 102 -12.80 -13.35 -3.46
N TYR A 103 -11.76 -13.68 -4.25
CA TYR A 103 -11.92 -14.36 -5.54
C TYR A 103 -12.65 -15.72 -5.43
N PRO A 104 -13.67 -15.99 -6.24
CA PRO A 104 -14.32 -15.09 -7.19
C PRO A 104 -15.26 -14.09 -6.51
N ALA A 105 -15.07 -12.80 -6.78
CA ALA A 105 -15.82 -11.74 -6.11
C ALA A 105 -17.31 -11.77 -6.45
N LYS A 106 -18.16 -11.60 -5.42
CA LYS A 106 -19.61 -11.39 -5.57
C LYS A 106 -19.99 -9.92 -5.55
N ILE A 107 -19.15 -9.09 -4.90
CA ILE A 107 -19.31 -7.63 -4.82
C ILE A 107 -17.95 -6.97 -5.10
N PHE A 108 -17.96 -5.77 -5.68
CA PHE A 108 -16.77 -5.00 -5.98
C PHE A 108 -16.68 -3.77 -5.08
N ALA A 109 -15.44 -3.31 -4.79
CA ALA A 109 -15.23 -2.17 -3.91
C ALA A 109 -15.67 -0.85 -4.54
N GLY A 110 -15.37 -0.65 -5.84
CA GLY A 110 -15.61 0.63 -6.48
C GLY A 110 -14.96 1.78 -5.69
N ASP A 111 -15.69 2.88 -5.48
CA ASP A 111 -15.18 4.03 -4.74
C ASP A 111 -14.97 3.77 -3.23
N CYS A 112 -15.44 2.63 -2.69
CA CYS A 112 -15.14 2.25 -1.31
C CYS A 112 -13.65 2.00 -1.09
N ALA A 113 -12.87 1.59 -2.11
CA ALA A 113 -11.42 1.49 -2.02
C ALA A 113 -10.79 2.88 -1.74
N THR A 114 -11.27 3.91 -2.39
CA THR A 114 -10.88 5.32 -2.15
C THR A 114 -11.16 5.73 -0.69
N PHE A 115 -12.34 5.39 -0.19
CA PHE A 115 -12.71 5.66 1.20
C PHE A 115 -11.84 4.89 2.21
N LEU A 116 -11.48 3.64 1.94
CA LEU A 116 -10.54 2.89 2.77
C LEU A 116 -9.18 3.59 2.86
N GLY A 117 -8.67 4.10 1.74
CA GLY A 117 -7.42 4.87 1.71
C GLY A 117 -7.51 6.17 2.53
N PHE A 118 -8.64 6.87 2.47
CA PHE A 118 -8.90 8.04 3.30
C PHE A 118 -8.88 7.69 4.81
N ILE A 119 -9.57 6.64 5.22
CA ILE A 119 -9.61 6.22 6.63
C ILE A 119 -8.22 5.77 7.12
N ILE A 120 -7.46 5.05 6.30
CA ILE A 120 -6.07 4.69 6.62
C ILE A 120 -5.23 5.95 6.88
N ALA A 121 -5.36 6.97 6.03
CA ALA A 121 -4.66 8.24 6.22
C ALA A 121 -5.07 8.94 7.52
N VAL A 122 -6.37 9.00 7.79
CA VAL A 122 -6.90 9.62 9.03
C VAL A 122 -6.40 8.88 10.27
N ILE A 123 -6.51 7.54 10.33
CA ILE A 123 -6.00 6.73 11.43
C ILE A 123 -4.49 6.96 11.61
N THR A 124 -3.73 6.99 10.52
CA THR A 124 -2.29 7.27 10.54
C THR A 124 -1.98 8.63 11.13
N LEU A 125 -2.65 9.68 10.67
CA LEU A 125 -2.46 11.03 11.17
C LEU A 125 -2.85 11.18 12.64
N LEU A 126 -3.91 10.52 13.07
CA LEU A 126 -4.37 10.54 14.46
C LEU A 126 -3.46 9.75 15.41
N GLU A 127 -2.97 8.58 14.98
CA GLU A 127 -2.14 7.70 15.80
C GLU A 127 -0.74 8.27 16.00
N PHE A 128 -0.18 8.89 14.98
CA PHE A 128 1.22 9.32 14.97
C PHE A 128 1.41 10.83 15.15
N LYS A 129 0.44 11.51 15.76
CA LYS A 129 0.54 12.93 16.14
C LYS A 129 1.78 13.19 17.01
N GLY A 130 2.60 14.14 16.60
CA GLY A 130 3.75 14.63 17.39
C GLY A 130 4.81 13.56 17.65
N ALA A 131 4.73 12.45 16.95
CA ALA A 131 5.69 11.37 17.10
C ALA A 131 6.95 11.63 16.26
N ALA A 132 8.07 11.13 16.75
CA ALA A 132 9.32 11.14 15.99
C ALA A 132 9.11 10.55 14.57
N LEU A 133 9.95 10.96 13.62
CA LEU A 133 10.01 10.40 12.25
C LEU A 133 9.84 8.87 12.23
N THR A 134 10.32 8.23 13.29
CA THR A 134 10.24 6.80 13.52
C THR A 134 8.79 6.27 13.55
N SER A 135 7.85 7.03 14.09
CA SER A 135 6.44 6.58 14.20
C SER A 135 5.68 6.73 12.88
N PHE A 136 6.05 7.70 12.03
CA PHE A 136 5.51 7.82 10.69
C PHE A 136 5.96 6.67 9.78
N PHE A 137 7.08 6.03 10.09
CA PHE A 137 7.54 4.85 9.38
C PHE A 137 6.58 3.65 9.51
N VAL A 138 5.89 3.50 10.64
CA VAL A 138 5.01 2.33 10.86
C VAL A 138 3.94 2.17 9.79
N PRO A 139 3.10 3.19 9.47
CA PRO A 139 2.13 3.09 8.40
C PRO A 139 2.78 2.93 7.01
N VAL A 140 3.89 3.63 6.77
CA VAL A 140 4.65 3.51 5.52
C VAL A 140 5.21 2.10 5.37
N MET A 141 5.67 1.49 6.47
CA MET A 141 6.12 0.10 6.48
C MET A 141 4.97 -0.86 6.12
N ILE A 142 3.82 -0.72 6.76
CA ILE A 142 2.67 -1.61 6.51
C ILE A 142 2.15 -1.46 5.07
N LEU A 143 2.15 -0.25 4.55
CA LEU A 143 1.74 0.05 3.17
C LEU A 143 2.91 -0.04 2.17
N GLY A 144 4.01 -0.68 2.54
CA GLY A 144 5.23 -0.71 1.73
C GLY A 144 5.01 -1.18 0.29
N ILE A 145 4.25 -2.26 0.08
CA ILE A 145 3.93 -2.76 -1.28
C ILE A 145 3.08 -1.77 -2.06
N PRO A 146 1.92 -1.30 -1.55
CA PRO A 146 1.12 -0.27 -2.21
C PRO A 146 1.92 0.97 -2.62
N ILE A 147 2.75 1.46 -1.71
CA ILE A 147 3.57 2.65 -1.95
C ILE A 147 4.62 2.38 -3.03
N LEU A 148 5.35 1.26 -2.93
CA LEU A 148 6.35 0.89 -3.93
C LEU A 148 5.75 0.71 -5.31
N ASP A 149 4.65 -0.02 -5.42
CA ASP A 149 3.97 -0.29 -6.68
C ASP A 149 3.52 1.02 -7.36
N THR A 150 2.92 1.93 -6.60
CA THR A 150 2.52 3.26 -7.09
C THR A 150 3.72 4.12 -7.47
N LEU A 151 4.78 4.14 -6.63
CA LEU A 151 5.99 4.91 -6.90
C LEU A 151 6.68 4.42 -8.19
N PHE A 152 6.81 3.10 -8.36
CA PHE A 152 7.36 2.54 -9.59
C PHE A 152 6.54 2.85 -10.82
N ALA A 153 5.21 2.83 -10.72
CA ALA A 153 4.34 3.24 -11.80
C ALA A 153 4.57 4.70 -12.20
N ILE A 154 4.69 5.60 -11.21
CA ILE A 154 4.98 7.03 -11.46
C ILE A 154 6.36 7.21 -12.10
N ILE A 155 7.41 6.61 -11.53
CA ILE A 155 8.80 6.72 -12.04
C ILE A 155 8.87 6.22 -13.48
N ARG A 156 8.27 5.07 -13.78
CA ARG A 156 8.24 4.48 -15.12
C ARG A 156 7.56 5.39 -16.14
N ARG A 157 6.42 6.01 -15.77
CA ARG A 157 5.72 6.98 -16.64
C ARG A 157 6.56 8.22 -16.89
N LEU A 158 7.21 8.75 -15.86
CA LEU A 158 8.11 9.90 -16.00
C LEU A 158 9.29 9.57 -16.94
N LEU A 159 9.88 8.38 -16.82
CA LEU A 159 10.94 7.92 -17.73
C LEU A 159 10.45 7.75 -19.18
N LYS A 160 9.18 7.34 -19.36
CA LYS A 160 8.53 7.24 -20.68
C LYS A 160 8.00 8.60 -21.19
N LYS A 161 8.20 9.70 -20.43
CA LYS A 161 7.64 11.04 -20.70
C LYS A 161 6.11 11.05 -20.84
N GLU A 162 5.45 10.19 -20.09
CA GLU A 162 3.97 10.10 -20.02
C GLU A 162 3.43 10.81 -18.78
N PRO A 163 2.15 11.26 -18.79
CA PRO A 163 1.53 11.87 -17.63
C PRO A 163 1.52 10.90 -16.43
N PRO A 164 1.88 11.36 -15.21
CA PRO A 164 2.01 10.50 -14.03
C PRO A 164 0.71 9.81 -13.60
N PHE A 165 -0.44 10.36 -13.98
CA PHE A 165 -1.78 9.82 -13.65
C PHE A 165 -2.44 9.04 -14.80
N LYS A 166 -1.71 8.73 -15.88
CA LYS A 166 -2.23 7.88 -16.95
C LYS A 166 -2.47 6.47 -16.42
N ALA A 167 -3.55 5.82 -16.86
CA ALA A 167 -3.82 4.42 -16.51
C ALA A 167 -2.63 3.53 -16.92
N ASP A 168 -2.15 2.69 -16.00
CA ASP A 168 -1.01 1.80 -16.20
C ASP A 168 -1.45 0.35 -15.99
N LYS A 169 -0.96 -0.55 -16.84
CA LYS A 169 -1.16 -2.00 -16.73
C LYS A 169 0.10 -2.73 -16.24
N GLU A 170 1.06 -1.99 -15.69
CA GLU A 170 2.35 -2.54 -15.28
C GLU A 170 2.50 -2.59 -13.74
N HIS A 171 1.40 -2.51 -12.98
CA HIS A 171 1.39 -2.73 -11.55
C HIS A 171 1.84 -4.16 -11.19
N LEU A 172 2.39 -4.35 -9.99
CA LEU A 172 2.92 -5.64 -9.52
C LEU A 172 1.93 -6.80 -9.72
N HIS A 173 0.65 -6.57 -9.43
CA HIS A 173 -0.37 -7.59 -9.64
C HIS A 173 -0.56 -7.97 -11.12
N HIS A 174 -0.46 -7.01 -12.04
CA HIS A 174 -0.49 -7.31 -13.48
C HIS A 174 0.75 -8.07 -13.94
N GLN A 175 1.91 -7.77 -13.36
CA GLN A 175 3.16 -8.48 -13.67
C GLN A 175 3.08 -9.95 -13.22
N LEU A 176 2.57 -10.22 -12.01
CA LEU A 176 2.38 -11.57 -11.50
C LEU A 176 1.37 -12.37 -12.35
N LEU A 177 0.26 -11.75 -12.76
CA LEU A 177 -0.68 -12.36 -13.71
C LEU A 177 0.00 -12.66 -15.07
N GLY A 178 0.85 -11.75 -15.54
CA GLY A 178 1.65 -11.95 -16.78
C GLY A 178 2.65 -13.10 -16.69
N MET A 179 3.02 -13.52 -15.48
CA MET A 179 3.84 -14.71 -15.20
C MET A 179 3.02 -16.01 -15.07
N ASN A 180 1.74 -15.98 -15.45
CA ASN A 180 0.78 -17.11 -15.39
C ASN A 180 0.37 -17.53 -13.95
N PHE A 181 0.55 -16.68 -12.94
CA PHE A 181 -0.09 -16.91 -11.66
C PHE A 181 -1.61 -16.70 -11.77
N SER A 182 -2.38 -17.53 -11.07
CA SER A 182 -3.82 -17.29 -10.94
C SER A 182 -4.09 -16.03 -10.13
N GLN A 183 -5.26 -15.40 -10.32
CA GLN A 183 -5.65 -14.21 -9.56
C GLN A 183 -5.58 -14.46 -8.05
N ARG A 184 -6.09 -15.60 -7.58
CA ARG A 184 -6.02 -15.99 -6.17
C ARG A 184 -4.59 -16.08 -5.64
N ASN A 185 -3.68 -16.73 -6.39
CA ASN A 185 -2.29 -16.88 -5.97
C ASN A 185 -1.57 -15.54 -5.95
N THR A 186 -1.83 -14.68 -6.94
CA THR A 186 -1.29 -13.32 -6.99
C THR A 186 -1.64 -12.53 -5.73
N VAL A 187 -2.92 -12.53 -5.33
CA VAL A 187 -3.40 -11.84 -4.13
C VAL A 187 -2.75 -12.43 -2.88
N LEU A 188 -2.67 -13.76 -2.74
CA LEU A 188 -2.05 -14.42 -1.60
C LEU A 188 -0.55 -14.12 -1.48
N ILE A 189 0.19 -14.04 -2.60
CA ILE A 189 1.60 -13.63 -2.61
C ILE A 189 1.74 -12.20 -2.08
N ILE A 190 0.91 -11.26 -2.57
CA ILE A 190 0.95 -9.87 -2.13
C ILE A 190 0.59 -9.76 -0.63
N TYR A 191 -0.41 -10.50 -0.16
CA TYR A 191 -0.73 -10.57 1.28
C TYR A 191 0.44 -11.07 2.11
N SER A 192 1.09 -12.17 1.67
CA SER A 192 2.23 -12.74 2.40
C SER A 192 3.35 -11.74 2.57
N ILE A 193 3.70 -11.00 1.52
CA ILE A 193 4.73 -9.97 1.59
C ILE A 193 4.26 -8.82 2.51
N ASN A 194 2.99 -8.40 2.39
CA ASN A 194 2.44 -7.32 3.24
C ASN A 194 2.41 -7.71 4.73
N ILE A 195 2.12 -8.97 5.04
CA ILE A 195 2.18 -9.52 6.42
C ILE A 195 3.62 -9.47 6.96
N LEU A 196 4.64 -9.76 6.15
CA LEU A 196 6.04 -9.65 6.57
C LEU A 196 6.40 -8.21 6.94
N PHE A 197 5.96 -7.23 6.16
CA PHE A 197 6.13 -5.82 6.49
C PHE A 197 5.37 -5.42 7.76
N ALA A 198 4.16 -5.93 7.94
CA ALA A 198 3.35 -5.73 9.14
C ALA A 198 4.05 -6.29 10.40
N LEU A 199 4.61 -7.49 10.31
CA LEU A 199 5.38 -8.10 11.40
C LEU A 199 6.66 -7.32 11.72
N ALA A 200 7.37 -6.83 10.71
CA ALA A 200 8.53 -5.96 10.91
C ALA A 200 8.13 -4.65 11.63
N SER A 201 6.98 -4.08 11.28
CA SER A 201 6.42 -2.89 11.92
C SER A 201 6.04 -3.13 13.39
N ILE A 202 5.41 -4.28 13.70
CA ILE A 202 5.10 -4.69 15.07
C ILE A 202 6.39 -4.87 15.88
N LEU A 203 7.37 -5.57 15.32
CA LEU A 203 8.65 -5.80 15.97
C LEU A 203 9.39 -4.50 16.26
N TYR A 204 9.39 -3.58 15.28
CA TYR A 204 9.93 -2.24 15.43
C TYR A 204 9.32 -1.46 16.59
N THR A 205 7.99 -1.56 16.72
CA THR A 205 7.25 -0.74 17.71
C THR A 205 7.28 -1.35 19.12
N ILE A 206 7.28 -2.70 19.21
CA ILE A 206 7.03 -3.40 20.48
C ILE A 206 8.33 -3.88 21.14
N LYS A 207 9.30 -4.37 20.35
CA LYS A 207 10.48 -5.04 20.92
C LYS A 207 11.77 -4.25 20.76
N ASP A 208 12.21 -4.10 19.53
CA ASP A 208 13.53 -3.56 19.22
C ASP A 208 13.47 -2.71 17.95
N PRO A 209 13.56 -1.37 18.10
CA PRO A 209 13.53 -0.47 16.95
C PRO A 209 14.66 -0.68 15.96
N ILE A 210 15.84 -1.14 16.40
CA ILE A 210 17.01 -1.36 15.53
C ILE A 210 16.77 -2.61 14.70
N LEU A 211 16.39 -3.72 15.35
CA LEU A 211 16.10 -4.98 14.67
C LEU A 211 14.92 -4.83 13.68
N GLY A 212 13.86 -4.14 14.08
CA GLY A 212 12.73 -3.85 13.21
C GLY A 212 13.13 -3.06 11.96
N LYS A 213 13.99 -2.03 12.09
CA LYS A 213 14.52 -1.28 10.95
C LYS A 213 15.36 -2.15 10.02
N ILE A 214 16.25 -2.99 10.57
CA ILE A 214 17.10 -3.87 9.77
C ILE A 214 16.23 -4.84 8.95
N ILE A 215 15.27 -5.50 9.59
CA ILE A 215 14.35 -6.42 8.91
C ILE A 215 13.58 -5.68 7.80
N TYR A 216 13.07 -4.48 8.10
CA TYR A 216 12.37 -3.67 7.11
C TYR A 216 13.24 -3.34 5.89
N ILE A 217 14.47 -2.87 6.11
CA ILE A 217 15.40 -2.53 5.03
C ILE A 217 15.71 -3.77 4.18
N VAL A 218 15.94 -4.91 4.82
CA VAL A 218 16.19 -6.18 4.11
C VAL A 218 14.97 -6.58 3.27
N LEU A 219 13.78 -6.57 3.86
CA LEU A 219 12.53 -6.86 3.13
C LEU A 219 12.32 -5.87 1.99
N PHE A 220 12.56 -4.59 2.22
CA PHE A 220 12.43 -3.56 1.20
C PHE A 220 13.37 -3.82 0.01
N ILE A 221 14.62 -4.15 0.26
CA ILE A 221 15.59 -4.48 -0.77
C ILE A 221 15.18 -5.74 -1.54
N ILE A 222 14.70 -6.78 -0.84
CA ILE A 222 14.22 -8.03 -1.46
C ILE A 222 13.03 -7.75 -2.38
N VAL A 223 12.04 -6.98 -1.90
CA VAL A 223 10.85 -6.64 -2.69
C VAL A 223 11.23 -5.75 -3.86
N LEU A 224 12.10 -4.77 -3.64
CA LEU A 224 12.62 -3.91 -4.70
C LEU A 224 13.30 -4.75 -5.81
N TRP A 225 14.18 -5.64 -5.43
CA TRP A 225 14.85 -6.55 -6.37
C TRP A 225 13.83 -7.44 -7.09
N PHE A 226 12.86 -8.00 -6.35
CA PHE A 226 11.80 -8.83 -6.92
C PHE A 226 10.96 -8.05 -7.95
N VAL A 227 10.52 -6.84 -7.63
CA VAL A 227 9.71 -6.00 -8.54
C VAL A 227 10.51 -5.64 -9.80
N LEU A 228 11.77 -5.24 -9.66
CA LEU A 228 12.63 -4.94 -10.80
C LEU A 228 12.85 -6.17 -11.68
N HIS A 229 13.05 -7.33 -11.07
CA HIS A 229 13.28 -8.57 -11.81
C HIS A 229 12.01 -9.07 -12.52
N THR A 230 10.85 -8.98 -11.86
CA THR A 230 9.55 -9.35 -12.46
C THR A 230 9.17 -8.44 -13.62
N SER A 231 9.45 -7.14 -13.56
CA SER A 231 9.25 -6.22 -14.66
C SER A 231 10.03 -6.65 -15.92
N ILE A 232 11.31 -7.03 -15.75
CA ILE A 232 12.16 -7.49 -16.87
C ILE A 232 11.62 -8.79 -17.49
N ILE A 233 11.19 -9.74 -16.65
CA ILE A 233 10.63 -11.02 -17.11
C ILE A 233 9.29 -10.81 -17.83
N SER A 234 8.41 -9.97 -17.28
CA SER A 234 7.11 -9.66 -17.86
C SER A 234 7.24 -9.03 -19.25
N GLU A 235 8.14 -8.04 -19.42
CA GLU A 235 8.40 -7.44 -20.73
C GLU A 235 8.94 -8.46 -21.73
N SER A 236 9.84 -9.33 -21.32
CA SER A 236 10.42 -10.35 -22.20
C SER A 236 9.38 -11.37 -22.64
N THR A 237 8.47 -11.76 -21.76
CA THR A 237 7.37 -12.69 -22.03
C THR A 237 6.34 -12.06 -22.96
N GLN A 238 5.94 -10.82 -22.73
CA GLN A 238 5.03 -10.09 -23.60
C GLN A 238 5.60 -9.90 -25.02
N LYS A 239 6.89 -9.57 -25.14
CA LYS A 239 7.57 -9.46 -26.44
C LYS A 239 7.60 -10.80 -27.19
N ARG A 240 7.79 -11.93 -26.48
CA ARG A 240 7.73 -13.28 -27.07
C ARG A 240 6.33 -13.63 -27.53
N THR A 241 5.31 -13.36 -26.71
CA THR A 241 3.91 -13.64 -27.04
C THR A 241 3.48 -12.84 -28.27
N LYS A 242 3.76 -11.54 -28.34
CA LYS A 242 3.49 -10.72 -29.52
C LYS A 242 4.16 -11.25 -30.80
N LYS A 243 5.45 -11.64 -30.71
CA LYS A 243 6.16 -12.25 -31.86
C LYS A 243 5.52 -13.56 -32.31
N ILE A 244 4.95 -14.35 -31.40
CA ILE A 244 4.26 -15.60 -31.73
C ILE A 244 2.90 -15.27 -32.39
N GLU A 245 2.14 -14.35 -31.84
CA GLU A 245 0.85 -13.91 -32.41
C GLU A 245 1.00 -13.32 -33.81
N GLU A 246 2.03 -12.51 -34.06
CA GLU A 246 2.35 -11.99 -35.40
C GLU A 246 2.71 -13.12 -36.41
N LYS A 247 3.34 -14.18 -35.93
CA LYS A 247 3.69 -15.34 -36.80
C LYS A 247 2.51 -16.26 -37.13
N ILE A 248 1.51 -16.37 -36.26
CA ILE A 248 0.35 -17.26 -36.44
C ILE A 248 -0.43 -16.95 -37.74
N PRO A 249 -0.76 -15.71 -38.10
CA PRO A 249 -1.43 -15.40 -39.35
C PRO A 249 -0.58 -15.75 -40.57
N LEU A 250 0.73 -15.54 -40.49
CA LEU A 250 1.69 -15.88 -41.56
C LEU A 250 1.79 -17.40 -41.76
N LEU A 251 1.77 -18.16 -40.67
CA LEU A 251 1.76 -19.63 -40.73
C LEU A 251 0.45 -20.17 -41.28
N LYS A 252 -0.69 -19.57 -40.95
CA LYS A 252 -2.00 -19.93 -41.55
C LYS A 252 -2.05 -19.58 -43.04
N ARG A 253 -1.45 -18.47 -43.50
CA ARG A 253 -1.33 -18.12 -44.93
C ARG A 253 -0.40 -19.09 -45.70
N LYS A 254 0.74 -19.49 -45.12
CA LYS A 254 1.64 -20.48 -45.75
C LYS A 254 0.99 -21.84 -45.88
N ARG A 255 0.23 -22.32 -44.88
CA ARG A 255 -0.52 -23.60 -44.97
C ARG A 255 -1.63 -23.56 -46.02
N LYS A 256 -2.29 -22.42 -46.26
CA LYS A 256 -3.27 -22.27 -47.35
C LYS A 256 -2.63 -22.26 -48.73
N LYS A 257 -1.40 -21.74 -48.90
CA LYS A 257 -0.67 -21.75 -50.18
C LYS A 257 -0.05 -23.12 -50.51
N SER A 258 0.25 -23.95 -49.53
CA SER A 258 0.82 -25.28 -49.71
C SER A 258 -0.24 -26.36 -50.00
N LYS A 259 -1.54 -26.02 -49.90
CA LYS A 259 -2.65 -26.92 -50.22
C LYS A 259 -3.36 -26.57 -51.54
N LYS A 260 -2.82 -25.59 -52.26
CA LYS A 260 -3.14 -25.34 -53.69
C LYS A 260 -1.95 -25.76 -54.54
#